data_da23a3385c5d3ee436d7ea4c2591e6a1
#
_entry.id   da23a3385c5d3ee436d7ea4c2591e6a1
#
_cell.length_a   1.000
_cell.length_b   1.000
_cell.length_c   1.000
_cell.angle_alpha   90.00
_cell.angle_beta   90.00
_cell.angle_gamma   90.00
#
_symmetry.space_group_name_H-M   'P 1'
#
loop_
_entity.id
_entity.type
_entity.pdbx_description
1 polymer ?
#
loop_
_entity_poly.entity_id
_entity_poly.type
_entity_poly.pdbx_seq_one_letter_code
_entity_poly.pdbx_strand_id
1 'polypeptide(L)'
;MKQQTCTRLLGCVLLSILLMTVCSMASPLFPLHTGVDQNCFLTVGKAMLSGTVPYRDLYEQKGPLLYGLHALAAWMDSNGFFGVYLLEILNLTWMLWLYCKIAGLFLPERLHFPAAALSGFVTVTAYCFSRGDNAEEFCLPLVLYGLY
;
A
#
# COMPACT_ATOMS: atom_id res chain seq x y z
N MET A 1 2.78 -2.30 -28.55
CA MET A 1 3.00 -1.46 -27.37
C MET A 1 1.79 -1.42 -26.39
N LYS A 2 0.59 -0.96 -26.77
CA LYS A 2 -0.57 -0.86 -25.84
C LYS A 2 -0.96 -2.20 -25.19
N GLN A 3 -0.97 -3.31 -25.93
CA GLN A 3 -1.37 -4.62 -25.41
C GLN A 3 -0.38 -5.15 -24.35
N GLN A 4 0.92 -5.01 -24.56
CA GLN A 4 1.94 -5.42 -23.58
C GLN A 4 1.87 -4.61 -22.28
N THR A 5 1.59 -3.31 -22.40
CA THR A 5 1.40 -2.43 -21.23
C THR A 5 0.19 -2.88 -20.39
N CYS A 6 -0.92 -3.21 -21.04
CA CYS A 6 -2.14 -3.70 -20.38
C CYS A 6 -1.89 -5.03 -19.67
N THR A 7 -1.20 -5.98 -20.34
CA THR A 7 -0.86 -7.29 -19.76
C THR A 7 0.04 -7.14 -18.53
N ARG A 8 1.04 -6.24 -18.57
CA ARG A 8 1.92 -5.98 -17.42
C ARG A 8 1.17 -5.36 -16.26
N LEU A 9 0.29 -4.39 -16.53
CA LEU A 9 -0.53 -3.78 -15.48
C LEU A 9 -1.43 -4.81 -14.81
N LEU A 10 -2.08 -5.67 -15.60
CA LEU A 10 -2.88 -6.77 -15.07
C LEU A 10 -2.03 -7.72 -14.21
N GLY A 11 -0.80 -8.05 -14.65
CA GLY A 11 0.15 -8.83 -13.86
C GLY A 11 0.50 -8.16 -12.53
N CYS A 12 0.74 -6.84 -12.52
CA CYS A 12 0.99 -6.08 -11.29
C CYS A 12 -0.21 -6.14 -10.33
N VAL A 13 -1.43 -5.96 -10.85
CA VAL A 13 -2.66 -6.04 -10.03
C VAL A 13 -2.82 -7.43 -9.41
N LEU A 14 -2.72 -8.49 -10.21
CA LEU A 14 -2.88 -9.86 -9.72
C LEU A 14 -1.80 -10.23 -8.69
N LEU A 15 -0.56 -9.82 -8.92
CA LEU A 15 0.54 -10.04 -7.97
C LEU A 15 0.33 -9.24 -6.69
N SER A 16 -0.15 -7.99 -6.76
CA SER A 16 -0.46 -7.19 -5.58
C SER A 16 -1.56 -7.82 -4.74
N ILE A 17 -2.64 -8.29 -5.37
CA ILE A 17 -3.70 -9.02 -4.67
C ILE A 17 -3.12 -10.24 -3.96
N LEU A 18 -2.33 -11.06 -4.66
CA LEU A 18 -1.73 -12.26 -4.08
C LEU A 18 -0.83 -11.93 -2.87
N LEU A 19 0.10 -11.00 -3.05
CA LEU A 19 1.06 -10.63 -2.00
C LEU A 19 0.36 -9.99 -0.80
N MET A 20 -0.56 -9.04 -1.01
CA MET A 20 -1.29 -8.40 0.09
C MET A 20 -2.22 -9.38 0.81
N THR A 21 -2.87 -10.31 0.09
CA THR A 21 -3.68 -11.35 0.73
C THR A 21 -2.88 -12.19 1.70
N VAL A 22 -1.63 -12.51 1.38
CA VAL A 22 -0.78 -13.41 2.20
C VAL A 22 0.05 -12.65 3.23
N CYS A 23 0.52 -11.45 2.91
CA CYS A 23 1.51 -10.73 3.72
C CYS A 23 0.93 -9.62 4.59
N SER A 24 -0.20 -9.00 4.20
CA SER A 24 -0.79 -7.90 4.96
C SER A 24 -1.70 -8.39 6.08
N MET A 25 -1.59 -7.76 7.26
CA MET A 25 -2.51 -7.99 8.37
C MET A 25 -3.90 -7.38 8.14
N ALA A 26 -4.04 -6.42 7.23
CA ALA A 26 -5.34 -5.88 6.84
C ALA A 26 -6.13 -6.85 5.93
N SER A 27 -5.48 -7.93 5.46
CA SER A 27 -6.10 -8.96 4.62
C SER A 27 -7.22 -9.70 5.37
N PRO A 28 -8.29 -10.08 4.66
CA PRO A 28 -9.37 -10.90 5.22
C PRO A 28 -8.91 -12.27 5.77
N LEU A 29 -7.70 -12.73 5.47
CA LEU A 29 -7.13 -13.96 6.04
C LEU A 29 -6.72 -13.79 7.51
N PHE A 30 -6.54 -12.56 7.98
CA PHE A 30 -6.10 -12.27 9.34
C PHE A 30 -7.23 -11.58 10.13
N PRO A 31 -8.03 -12.33 10.89
CA PRO A 31 -9.19 -11.78 11.60
C PRO A 31 -8.81 -10.90 12.81
N LEU A 32 -7.55 -10.96 13.26
CA LEU A 32 -7.05 -10.20 14.40
C LEU A 32 -5.96 -9.21 13.96
N HIS A 33 -6.26 -7.93 14.09
CA HIS A 33 -5.34 -6.84 13.78
C HIS A 33 -4.62 -6.40 15.06
N THR A 34 -3.41 -6.91 15.27
CA THR A 34 -2.63 -6.69 16.50
C THR A 34 -1.67 -5.50 16.41
N GLY A 35 -1.54 -4.88 15.24
CA GLY A 35 -0.65 -3.73 15.04
C GLY A 35 -1.15 -2.48 15.77
N VAL A 36 -0.31 -1.91 16.63
CA VAL A 36 -0.65 -0.70 17.40
C VAL A 36 -0.80 0.50 16.46
N ASP A 37 0.17 0.71 15.58
CA ASP A 37 0.19 1.82 14.64
C ASP A 37 -0.98 1.75 13.67
N GLN A 38 -1.25 0.59 13.08
CA GLN A 38 -2.36 0.35 12.16
C GLN A 38 -3.72 0.68 12.78
N ASN A 39 -3.94 0.21 14.01
CA ASN A 39 -5.15 0.53 14.75
C ASN A 39 -5.27 2.02 15.08
N CYS A 40 -4.13 2.67 15.40
CA CYS A 40 -4.08 4.10 15.65
C CYS A 40 -4.47 4.88 14.39
N PHE A 41 -3.86 4.58 13.24
CA PHE A 41 -4.13 5.28 11.98
C PHE A 41 -5.60 5.15 11.56
N LEU A 42 -6.17 3.95 11.64
CA LEU A 42 -7.58 3.74 11.33
C LEU A 42 -8.50 4.45 12.32
N THR A 43 -8.14 4.50 13.61
CA THR A 43 -8.91 5.22 14.64
C THR A 43 -8.92 6.72 14.35
N VAL A 44 -7.77 7.31 14.01
CA VAL A 44 -7.69 8.72 13.62
C VAL A 44 -8.49 8.97 12.35
N GLY A 45 -8.39 8.08 11.35
CA GLY A 45 -9.19 8.17 10.12
C GLY A 45 -10.70 8.15 10.41
N LYS A 46 -11.18 7.27 11.27
CA LYS A 46 -12.59 7.21 11.70
C LYS A 46 -13.00 8.50 12.44
N ALA A 47 -12.15 9.01 13.33
CA ALA A 47 -12.40 10.26 14.06
C ALA A 47 -12.53 11.46 13.09
N MET A 48 -11.71 11.50 12.03
CA MET A 48 -11.82 12.55 10.99
C MET A 48 -13.20 12.53 10.31
N LEU A 49 -13.76 11.37 10.02
CA LEU A 49 -15.11 11.25 9.45
C LEU A 49 -16.20 11.76 10.40
N SER A 50 -15.92 11.79 11.70
CA SER A 50 -16.80 12.34 12.74
C SER A 50 -16.53 13.82 13.04
N GLY A 51 -15.69 14.48 12.23
CA GLY A 51 -15.40 15.92 12.36
C GLY A 51 -14.21 16.26 13.26
N THR A 52 -13.48 15.28 13.78
CA THR A 52 -12.24 15.50 14.55
C THR A 52 -11.13 15.99 13.62
N VAL A 53 -10.42 17.04 14.01
CA VAL A 53 -9.31 17.61 13.25
C VAL A 53 -7.99 17.13 13.88
N PRO A 54 -7.19 16.33 13.14
CA PRO A 54 -5.86 15.92 13.62
C PRO A 54 -5.00 17.12 14.00
N TYR A 55 -4.14 16.95 14.99
CA TYR A 55 -3.23 17.94 15.58
C TYR A 55 -3.90 19.10 16.35
N ARG A 56 -5.21 19.30 16.20
CA ARG A 56 -5.99 20.22 17.01
C ARG A 56 -6.71 19.49 18.15
N ASP A 57 -7.42 18.42 17.79
CA ASP A 57 -8.31 17.69 18.71
C ASP A 57 -7.70 16.35 19.15
N LEU A 58 -6.74 15.86 18.38
CA LEU A 58 -5.99 14.62 18.61
C LEU A 58 -4.49 14.88 18.39
N TYR A 59 -3.67 14.52 19.37
CA TYR A 59 -2.21 14.54 19.22
C TYR A 59 -1.74 13.25 18.54
N GLU A 60 -1.05 13.41 17.42
CA GLU A 60 -0.43 12.31 16.69
C GLU A 60 0.78 12.84 15.89
N GLN A 61 1.75 11.96 15.58
CA GLN A 61 3.04 12.38 15.01
C GLN A 61 3.22 12.06 13.50
N LYS A 62 2.33 11.30 12.90
CA LYS A 62 2.42 10.97 11.45
C LYS A 62 1.81 12.09 10.60
N GLY A 63 2.11 12.07 9.31
CA GLY A 63 1.64 13.11 8.38
C GLY A 63 0.14 13.03 8.06
N PRO A 64 -0.49 14.15 7.70
CA PRO A 64 -1.94 14.23 7.46
C PRO A 64 -2.40 13.39 6.27
N LEU A 65 -1.53 13.11 5.29
CA LEU A 65 -1.85 12.26 4.15
C LEU A 65 -2.19 10.84 4.59
N LEU A 66 -1.41 10.28 5.54
CA LEU A 66 -1.65 8.94 6.07
C LEU A 66 -3.04 8.84 6.71
N TYR A 67 -3.41 9.79 7.54
CA TYR A 67 -4.73 9.82 8.18
C TYR A 67 -5.86 10.05 7.18
N GLY A 68 -5.62 10.84 6.13
CA GLY A 68 -6.57 11.02 5.03
C GLY A 68 -6.83 9.72 4.26
N LEU A 69 -5.80 8.91 4.01
CA LEU A 69 -5.93 7.59 3.42
C LEU A 69 -6.74 6.65 4.34
N HIS A 70 -6.47 6.68 5.65
CA HIS A 70 -7.24 5.88 6.61
C HIS A 70 -8.68 6.38 6.80
N ALA A 71 -8.94 7.68 6.64
CA ALA A 71 -10.30 8.19 6.59
C ALA A 71 -11.04 7.65 5.34
N LEU A 72 -10.38 7.62 4.19
CA LEU A 72 -10.94 6.99 2.97
C LEU A 72 -11.19 5.48 3.18
N ALA A 73 -10.24 4.77 3.80
CA ALA A 73 -10.41 3.37 4.16
C ALA A 73 -11.59 3.14 5.10
N ALA A 74 -11.72 3.95 6.13
CA ALA A 74 -12.81 3.90 7.10
C ALA A 74 -14.18 4.26 6.49
N TRP A 75 -14.20 5.11 5.47
CA TRP A 75 -15.40 5.40 4.71
C TRP A 75 -15.85 4.18 3.88
N MET A 76 -14.91 3.41 3.31
CA MET A 76 -15.20 2.18 2.57
C MET A 76 -15.64 1.03 3.49
N ASP A 77 -14.99 0.91 4.66
CA ASP A 77 -15.30 -0.11 5.68
C ASP A 77 -15.14 0.47 7.08
N SER A 78 -16.26 0.86 7.67
CA SER A 78 -16.28 1.47 9.00
C SER A 78 -16.00 0.49 10.14
N ASN A 79 -16.14 -0.81 9.93
CA ASN A 79 -16.09 -1.82 10.99
C ASN A 79 -14.80 -2.64 10.99
N GLY A 80 -14.05 -2.63 9.90
CA GLY A 80 -12.87 -3.49 9.74
C GLY A 80 -11.70 -2.80 9.04
N PHE A 81 -10.79 -3.60 8.54
CA PHE A 81 -9.59 -3.20 7.82
C PHE A 81 -9.68 -3.44 6.31
N PHE A 82 -10.84 -3.85 5.81
CA PHE A 82 -10.99 -4.16 4.39
C PHE A 82 -10.70 -2.95 3.49
N GLY A 83 -11.09 -1.74 3.92
CA GLY A 83 -10.75 -0.51 3.21
C GLY A 83 -9.24 -0.26 3.14
N VAL A 84 -8.51 -0.53 4.24
CA VAL A 84 -7.04 -0.46 4.29
C VAL A 84 -6.42 -1.48 3.32
N TYR A 85 -6.88 -2.73 3.37
CA TYR A 85 -6.44 -3.79 2.47
C TYR A 85 -6.58 -3.41 0.98
N LEU A 86 -7.68 -2.78 0.59
CA LEU A 86 -7.86 -2.29 -0.79
C LEU A 86 -6.86 -1.19 -1.14
N LEU A 87 -6.59 -0.27 -0.22
CA LEU A 87 -5.59 0.79 -0.42
C LEU A 87 -4.17 0.22 -0.54
N GLU A 88 -3.82 -0.78 0.26
CA GLU A 88 -2.53 -1.48 0.15
C GLU A 88 -2.37 -2.17 -1.21
N ILE A 89 -3.41 -2.83 -1.73
CA ILE A 89 -3.39 -3.43 -3.08
C ILE A 89 -3.11 -2.36 -4.14
N LEU A 90 -3.80 -1.22 -4.07
CA LEU A 90 -3.60 -0.12 -5.02
C LEU A 90 -2.18 0.45 -4.90
N ASN A 91 -1.70 0.65 -3.68
CA ASN A 91 -0.37 1.15 -3.38
C ASN A 91 0.73 0.20 -3.93
N LEU A 92 0.65 -1.10 -3.64
CA LEU A 92 1.59 -2.08 -4.16
C LEU A 92 1.50 -2.22 -5.70
N THR A 93 0.30 -2.13 -6.27
CA THR A 93 0.13 -2.14 -7.73
C THR A 93 0.90 -0.98 -8.37
N TRP A 94 0.74 0.22 -7.84
CA TRP A 94 1.48 1.40 -8.30
C TRP A 94 2.99 1.22 -8.13
N MET A 95 3.42 0.70 -7.00
CA MET A 95 4.83 0.43 -6.72
C MET A 95 5.42 -0.61 -7.69
N LEU A 96 4.74 -1.73 -7.94
CA LEU A 96 5.17 -2.73 -8.92
C LEU A 96 5.25 -2.14 -10.34
N TRP A 97 4.30 -1.29 -10.70
CA TRP A 97 4.33 -0.58 -11.96
C TRP A 97 5.56 0.33 -12.09
N LEU A 98 5.91 1.07 -11.03
CA LEU A 98 7.11 1.90 -10.99
C LEU A 98 8.39 1.05 -11.04
N TYR A 99 8.45 -0.08 -10.35
CA TYR A 99 9.56 -1.01 -10.46
C TYR A 99 9.74 -1.52 -11.91
N CYS A 100 8.64 -1.85 -12.61
CA CYS A 100 8.72 -2.19 -14.04
C CYS A 100 9.30 -1.03 -14.88
N LYS A 101 8.93 0.21 -14.58
CA LYS A 101 9.43 1.40 -15.27
C LYS A 101 10.92 1.62 -15.02
N ILE A 102 11.34 1.56 -13.77
CA ILE A 102 12.74 1.69 -13.36
C ILE A 102 13.58 0.55 -13.95
N ALA A 103 13.10 -0.69 -13.89
CA ALA A 103 13.75 -1.84 -14.52
C ALA A 103 13.95 -1.63 -16.03
N GLY A 104 13.01 -0.94 -16.68
CA GLY A 104 13.11 -0.60 -18.10
C GLY A 104 14.25 0.33 -18.47
N LEU A 105 14.86 1.03 -17.50
CA LEU A 105 16.04 1.86 -17.73
C LEU A 105 17.33 1.05 -17.83
N PHE A 106 17.36 -0.17 -17.29
CA PHE A 106 18.60 -0.95 -17.12
C PHE A 106 18.54 -2.36 -17.70
N LEU A 107 17.33 -2.92 -17.87
CA LEU A 107 17.14 -4.33 -18.21
C LEU A 107 16.42 -4.50 -19.54
N PRO A 108 16.62 -5.64 -20.24
CA PRO A 108 15.85 -5.99 -21.42
C PRO A 108 14.37 -6.23 -21.05
N GLU A 109 13.48 -5.96 -21.98
CA GLU A 109 12.02 -5.93 -21.80
C GLU A 109 11.44 -7.17 -21.12
N ARG A 110 11.99 -8.35 -21.42
CA ARG A 110 11.58 -9.64 -20.83
C ARG A 110 11.81 -9.74 -19.32
N LEU A 111 12.69 -8.91 -18.77
CA LEU A 111 13.05 -8.92 -17.34
C LEU A 111 12.34 -7.84 -16.52
N HIS A 112 11.61 -6.90 -17.12
CA HIS A 112 10.97 -5.80 -16.39
C HIS A 112 10.00 -6.32 -15.34
N PHE A 113 9.06 -7.19 -15.71
CA PHE A 113 8.08 -7.74 -14.76
C PHE A 113 8.71 -8.70 -13.73
N PRO A 114 9.59 -9.67 -14.12
CA PRO A 114 10.29 -10.49 -13.13
C PRO A 114 11.09 -9.68 -12.10
N ALA A 115 11.80 -8.64 -12.53
CA ALA A 115 12.53 -7.76 -11.61
C ALA A 115 11.59 -7.00 -10.67
N ALA A 116 10.49 -6.46 -11.19
CA ALA A 116 9.47 -5.80 -10.38
C ALA A 116 8.81 -6.76 -9.38
N ALA A 117 8.50 -7.99 -9.80
CA ALA A 117 7.93 -9.02 -8.95
C ALA A 117 8.88 -9.41 -7.79
N LEU A 118 10.17 -9.59 -8.10
CA LEU A 118 11.18 -9.85 -7.08
C LEU A 118 11.33 -8.68 -6.11
N SER A 119 11.40 -7.45 -6.62
CA SER A 119 11.49 -6.23 -5.78
C SER A 119 10.26 -6.09 -4.89
N GLY A 120 9.05 -6.30 -5.43
CA GLY A 120 7.81 -6.27 -4.66
C GLY A 120 7.79 -7.34 -3.57
N PHE A 121 8.18 -8.58 -3.90
CA PHE A 121 8.27 -9.66 -2.92
C PHE A 121 9.23 -9.33 -1.78
N VAL A 122 10.43 -8.84 -2.10
CA VAL A 122 11.42 -8.42 -1.10
C VAL A 122 10.87 -7.29 -0.24
N THR A 123 10.17 -6.32 -0.84
CA THR A 123 9.59 -5.20 -0.10
C THR A 123 8.56 -5.67 0.92
N VAL A 124 7.58 -6.49 0.52
CA VAL A 124 6.50 -6.90 1.43
C VAL A 124 6.93 -7.92 2.49
N THR A 125 8.04 -8.63 2.25
CA THR A 125 8.63 -9.57 3.23
C THR A 125 9.71 -8.94 4.11
N ALA A 126 10.15 -7.71 3.81
CA ALA A 126 11.12 -7.00 4.62
C ALA A 126 10.57 -6.67 6.02
N TYR A 127 11.46 -6.70 7.01
CA TYR A 127 11.09 -6.41 8.39
C TYR A 127 10.48 -5.01 8.58
N CYS A 128 10.97 -4.01 7.80
CA CYS A 128 10.44 -2.65 7.84
C CYS A 128 8.99 -2.52 7.32
N PHE A 129 8.53 -3.50 6.54
CA PHE A 129 7.15 -3.55 6.07
C PHE A 129 6.17 -3.99 7.18
N SER A 130 6.68 -4.70 8.19
CA SER A 130 5.96 -5.10 9.42
C SER A 130 4.53 -5.62 9.20
N ARG A 131 4.33 -6.38 8.12
CA ARG A 131 3.03 -6.97 7.71
C ARG A 131 2.00 -5.97 7.18
N GLY A 132 2.45 -4.84 6.64
CA GLY A 132 1.60 -3.86 5.99
C GLY A 132 1.10 -2.73 6.88
N ASP A 133 0.40 -1.80 6.26
CA ASP A 133 -0.24 -0.64 6.86
C ASP A 133 0.72 0.25 7.67
N ASN A 134 1.86 0.56 7.05
CA ASN A 134 2.86 1.46 7.62
C ASN A 134 2.96 2.77 6.81
N ALA A 135 3.39 3.83 7.47
CA ALA A 135 3.62 5.12 6.82
C ALA A 135 4.64 5.01 5.68
N GLU A 136 5.68 4.20 5.88
CA GLU A 136 6.76 3.93 4.93
C GLU A 136 6.22 3.26 3.66
N GLU A 137 5.28 2.35 3.80
CA GLU A 137 4.62 1.67 2.68
C GLU A 137 3.91 2.66 1.76
N PHE A 138 3.09 3.55 2.32
CA PHE A 138 2.35 4.54 1.53
C PHE A 138 3.24 5.65 0.95
N CYS A 139 4.41 5.90 1.55
CA CYS A 139 5.39 6.86 1.04
C CYS A 139 6.26 6.29 -0.09
N LEU A 140 6.52 4.98 -0.09
CA LEU A 140 7.50 4.37 -1.00
C LEU A 140 7.19 4.59 -2.50
N PRO A 141 5.95 4.44 -3.00
CA PRO A 141 5.68 4.72 -4.41
C PRO A 141 5.89 6.19 -4.78
N LEU A 142 5.69 7.13 -3.86
CA LEU A 142 5.98 8.55 -4.09
C LEU A 142 7.50 8.78 -4.26
N VAL A 143 8.30 8.14 -3.42
CA VAL A 143 9.77 8.17 -3.53
C VAL A 143 10.24 7.53 -4.85
N LEU A 144 9.70 6.37 -5.20
CA LEU A 144 10.01 5.68 -6.46
C LEU A 144 9.62 6.52 -7.68
N TYR A 145 8.49 7.21 -7.62
CA TYR A 145 8.06 8.11 -8.69
C TYR A 145 9.00 9.31 -8.84
N GLY A 146 9.50 9.86 -7.73
CA GLY A 146 10.48 10.95 -7.76
C GLY A 146 11.87 10.52 -8.26
N LEU A 147 12.20 9.24 -8.16
CA LEU A 147 13.46 8.66 -8.68
C LEU A 147 13.38 8.30 -10.17
N TYR A 148 12.18 8.03 -10.70
CA TYR A 148 11.93 7.70 -12.11
C TYR A 148 11.87 8.94 -12.98
#